data_8adcd14fb6863101072282b2c9860360
#
_entry.id   8adcd14fb6863101072282b2c9860360
#
_cell.length_a   1.000
_cell.length_b   1.000
_cell.length_c   1.000
_cell.angle_alpha   90.00
_cell.angle_beta   90.00
_cell.angle_gamma   90.00
#
_symmetry.space_group_name_H-M   'P 1'
#
loop_
_entity.id
_entity.type
_entity.pdbx_description
1 polymer ?
#
loop_
_entity_poly.entity_id
_entity_poly.type
_entity_poly.pdbx_seq_one_letter_code
_entity_poly.pdbx_strand_id
1 'polypeptide(L)'
;MKIKDRMTHNPITVDVSLPIPEAMKLMKSGGFRRLPVLEHGKLVGIVTDRDVREAMPSDATSLSIWEINYLITRITVKEIMTKAPVTIQEDGSIERAALLMLEHKIGGLPVMSGANVVGIISVTDVLWLFLERAKRDGISGEEEPLIGAR
;
A
#
# COMPACT_ATOMS: atom_id res chain seq x y z
N MET A 1 11.55 -0.29 -19.02
CA MET A 1 10.10 -0.41 -18.70
C MET A 1 9.74 0.68 -17.71
N LYS A 2 8.69 1.42 -18.00
CA LYS A 2 8.21 2.51 -17.15
C LYS A 2 7.25 2.00 -16.09
N ILE A 3 7.13 2.74 -15.02
CA ILE A 3 6.23 2.40 -13.91
C ILE A 3 4.79 2.30 -14.37
N LYS A 4 4.33 3.22 -15.21
CA LYS A 4 2.96 3.20 -15.76
C LYS A 4 2.59 1.91 -16.49
N ASP A 5 3.58 1.15 -16.96
CA ASP A 5 3.36 -0.12 -17.65
C ASP A 5 3.04 -1.28 -16.69
N ARG A 6 3.29 -1.11 -15.39
CA ARG A 6 3.20 -2.16 -14.37
C ARG A 6 2.46 -1.77 -13.10
N MET A 7 2.21 -0.51 -12.86
CA MET A 7 1.50 -0.05 -11.68
C MET A 7 0.04 -0.52 -11.67
N THR A 8 -0.57 -0.54 -10.52
CA THR A 8 -2.02 -0.56 -10.40
C THR A 8 -2.53 0.84 -10.72
N HIS A 9 -3.35 0.94 -11.77
CA HIS A 9 -3.94 2.20 -12.22
C HIS A 9 -5.17 2.57 -11.38
N ASN A 10 -5.47 3.88 -11.32
CA ASN A 10 -6.65 4.41 -10.65
C ASN A 10 -6.83 3.84 -9.24
N PRO A 11 -5.87 4.07 -8.34
CA PRO A 11 -5.94 3.53 -7.00
C PRO A 11 -7.11 4.14 -6.23
N ILE A 12 -7.67 3.39 -5.30
CA ILE A 12 -8.60 3.94 -4.34
C ILE A 12 -7.82 4.87 -3.42
N THR A 13 -8.25 6.11 -3.34
CA THR A 13 -7.72 7.13 -2.43
C THR A 13 -8.74 7.46 -1.35
N VAL A 14 -8.28 7.96 -0.23
CA VAL A 14 -9.13 8.34 0.90
C VAL A 14 -8.82 9.74 1.37
N ASP A 15 -9.81 10.41 1.94
CA ASP A 15 -9.60 11.71 2.58
C ASP A 15 -9.01 11.55 3.98
N VAL A 16 -8.27 12.56 4.43
CA VAL A 16 -7.66 12.60 5.78
C VAL A 16 -8.65 12.39 6.91
N SER A 17 -9.90 12.75 6.70
CA SER A 17 -11.00 12.67 7.68
C SER A 17 -11.64 11.29 7.80
N LEU A 18 -11.25 10.34 6.96
CA LEU A 18 -11.84 8.99 6.95
C LEU A 18 -11.55 8.27 8.28
N PRO A 19 -12.58 7.76 8.99
CA PRO A 19 -12.38 6.94 10.18
C PRO A 19 -11.67 5.63 9.87
N ILE A 20 -10.86 5.14 10.79
CA ILE A 20 -10.12 3.87 10.64
C ILE A 20 -11.00 2.68 10.25
N PRO A 21 -12.19 2.46 10.85
CA PRO A 21 -13.03 1.34 10.46
C PRO A 21 -13.46 1.36 8.99
N GLU A 22 -13.66 2.55 8.42
CA GLU A 22 -13.99 2.72 7.01
C GLU A 22 -12.79 2.37 6.11
N ALA A 23 -11.59 2.79 6.50
CA ALA A 23 -10.35 2.42 5.79
C ALA A 23 -10.14 0.90 5.80
N MET A 24 -10.39 0.25 6.93
CA MET A 24 -10.31 -1.20 7.07
C MET A 24 -11.29 -1.92 6.14
N LYS A 25 -12.53 -1.43 6.03
CA LYS A 25 -13.53 -1.97 5.11
C LYS A 25 -13.07 -1.87 3.66
N LEU A 26 -12.54 -0.72 3.24
CA LEU A 26 -12.01 -0.52 1.89
C LEU A 26 -10.86 -1.48 1.58
N MET A 27 -9.94 -1.67 2.50
CA MET A 27 -8.82 -2.59 2.33
C MET A 27 -9.29 -4.03 2.19
N LYS A 28 -10.22 -4.48 3.04
CA LYS A 28 -10.75 -5.86 3.01
C LYS A 28 -11.59 -6.13 1.76
N SER A 29 -12.50 -5.24 1.41
CA SER A 29 -13.40 -5.43 0.27
C SER A 29 -12.68 -5.37 -1.08
N GLY A 30 -11.65 -4.52 -1.20
CA GLY A 30 -10.89 -4.34 -2.42
C GLY A 30 -9.60 -5.15 -2.51
N GLY A 31 -9.19 -5.82 -1.43
CA GLY A 31 -7.91 -6.51 -1.37
C GLY A 31 -6.71 -5.56 -1.37
N PHE A 32 -6.90 -4.32 -0.94
CA PHE A 32 -5.84 -3.31 -0.89
C PHE A 32 -5.08 -3.39 0.43
N ARG A 33 -3.77 -3.20 0.38
CA ARG A 33 -2.91 -3.09 1.56
C ARG A 33 -2.46 -1.65 1.84
N ARG A 34 -2.68 -0.74 0.90
CA ARG A 34 -2.25 0.67 0.96
C ARG A 34 -3.30 1.55 0.33
N LEU A 35 -3.56 2.67 0.97
CA LEU A 35 -4.44 3.70 0.47
C LEU A 35 -3.71 5.04 0.50
N PRO A 36 -3.52 5.69 -0.64
CA PRO A 36 -3.07 7.08 -0.66
C PRO A 36 -4.09 7.98 0.04
N VAL A 37 -3.60 8.90 0.86
CA VAL A 37 -4.42 9.82 1.64
C VAL A 37 -4.33 11.21 1.05
N LEU A 38 -5.48 11.79 0.75
CA LEU A 38 -5.60 13.12 0.16
C LEU A 38 -6.16 14.12 1.16
N GLU A 39 -5.71 15.35 1.05
CA GLU A 39 -6.30 16.52 1.70
C GLU A 39 -6.49 17.61 0.65
N HIS A 40 -7.72 18.09 0.49
CA HIS A 40 -8.07 19.02 -0.59
C HIS A 40 -7.62 18.53 -1.98
N GLY A 41 -7.77 17.24 -2.23
CA GLY A 41 -7.39 16.61 -3.50
C GLY A 41 -5.90 16.37 -3.72
N LYS A 42 -5.04 16.74 -2.76
CA LYS A 42 -3.58 16.57 -2.83
C LYS A 42 -3.09 15.43 -1.94
N LEU A 43 -2.13 14.66 -2.43
CA LEU A 43 -1.49 13.60 -1.66
C LEU A 43 -0.75 14.19 -0.45
N VAL A 44 -1.14 13.74 0.75
CA VAL A 44 -0.51 14.15 2.01
C VAL A 44 0.03 12.98 2.82
N GLY A 45 -0.39 11.77 2.50
CA GLY A 45 0.01 10.59 3.25
C GLY A 45 -0.27 9.28 2.54
N ILE A 46 0.13 8.20 3.18
CA ILE A 46 -0.25 6.84 2.83
C ILE A 46 -0.59 6.08 4.11
N VAL A 47 -1.67 5.32 4.08
CA VAL A 47 -2.06 4.44 5.19
C VAL A 47 -1.99 2.99 4.72
N THR A 48 -1.43 2.13 5.55
CA THR A 48 -1.29 0.69 5.27
C THR A 48 -2.19 -0.13 6.19
N ASP A 49 -2.41 -1.40 5.83
CA ASP A 49 -3.10 -2.36 6.69
C ASP A 49 -2.38 -2.56 8.03
N ARG A 50 -1.05 -2.46 8.04
CA ARG A 50 -0.24 -2.49 9.26
C ARG A 50 -0.52 -1.29 10.15
N ASP A 51 -0.58 -0.08 9.60
CA ASP A 51 -0.91 1.14 10.35
C ASP A 51 -2.26 1.00 11.05
N VAL A 52 -3.25 0.44 10.35
CA VAL A 52 -4.57 0.20 10.91
C VAL A 52 -4.51 -0.83 12.05
N ARG A 53 -3.81 -1.94 11.86
CA ARG A 53 -3.67 -2.97 12.91
C ARG A 53 -2.95 -2.45 14.13
N GLU A 54 -1.89 -1.68 13.97
CA GLU A 54 -1.14 -1.07 15.08
C GLU A 54 -1.96 -0.03 15.85
N ALA A 55 -2.93 0.61 15.22
CA ALA A 55 -3.83 1.57 15.86
C ALA A 55 -4.98 0.90 16.64
N MET A 56 -5.24 -0.38 16.39
CA MET A 56 -6.28 -1.12 17.08
C MET A 56 -5.84 -1.49 18.50
N PRO A 57 -6.78 -1.51 19.48
CA PRO A 57 -6.49 -2.02 20.83
C PRO A 57 -6.00 -3.47 20.77
N SER A 58 -5.07 -3.83 21.66
CA SER A 58 -4.61 -5.21 21.79
C SER A 58 -5.72 -6.12 22.34
N ASP A 59 -5.65 -7.42 22.03
CA ASP A 59 -6.57 -8.43 22.58
C ASP A 59 -6.52 -8.52 24.11
N ALA A 60 -5.44 -8.02 24.72
CA ALA A 60 -5.26 -7.97 26.16
C ALA A 60 -5.94 -6.77 26.84
N THR A 61 -6.64 -5.91 26.10
CA THR A 61 -7.34 -4.76 26.67
C THR A 61 -8.50 -5.20 27.54
N SER A 62 -8.74 -4.46 28.64
CA SER A 62 -9.92 -4.63 29.49
C SER A 62 -11.17 -3.90 28.96
N LEU A 63 -11.06 -3.20 27.84
CA LEU A 63 -12.16 -2.47 27.26
C LEU A 63 -13.22 -3.41 26.68
N SER A 64 -14.50 -3.04 26.83
CA SER A 64 -15.60 -3.72 26.16
C SER A 64 -15.55 -3.46 24.64
N ILE A 65 -16.23 -4.31 23.86
CA ILE A 65 -16.35 -4.11 22.42
C ILE A 65 -17.00 -2.77 22.06
N TRP A 66 -17.92 -2.27 22.88
CA TRP A 66 -18.56 -0.98 22.70
C TRP A 66 -17.59 0.18 22.91
N GLU A 67 -16.75 0.10 23.92
CA GLU A 67 -15.71 1.09 24.21
C GLU A 67 -14.65 1.10 23.12
N ILE A 68 -14.23 -0.08 22.63
CA ILE A 68 -13.31 -0.22 21.51
C ILE A 68 -13.89 0.46 20.25
N ASN A 69 -15.13 0.13 19.87
CA ASN A 69 -15.79 0.72 18.72
C ASN A 69 -15.92 2.25 18.86
N TYR A 70 -16.26 2.73 20.02
CA TYR A 70 -16.34 4.16 20.29
C TYR A 70 -15.00 4.88 20.06
N LEU A 71 -13.91 4.29 20.54
CA LEU A 71 -12.57 4.87 20.40
C LEU A 71 -12.09 4.85 18.94
N ILE A 72 -12.18 3.71 18.25
CA ILE A 72 -11.66 3.56 16.89
C ILE A 72 -12.44 4.39 15.85
N THR A 73 -13.74 4.63 16.06
CA THR A 73 -14.53 5.49 15.16
C THR A 73 -14.13 6.96 15.24
N ARG A 74 -13.41 7.36 16.27
CA ARG A 74 -12.92 8.73 16.46
C ARG A 74 -11.51 8.94 15.93
N ILE A 75 -10.80 7.87 15.60
CA ILE A 75 -9.46 7.95 15.03
C ILE A 75 -9.60 7.99 13.50
N THR A 76 -8.98 8.99 12.89
CA THR A 76 -8.97 9.16 11.44
C THR A 76 -7.66 8.67 10.82
N VAL A 77 -7.67 8.44 9.50
CA VAL A 77 -6.45 8.07 8.79
C VAL A 77 -5.35 9.12 8.88
N LYS A 78 -5.70 10.40 9.05
CA LYS A 78 -4.73 11.48 9.27
C LYS A 78 -3.83 11.22 10.47
N GLU A 79 -4.38 10.64 11.54
CA GLU A 79 -3.66 10.38 12.79
C GLU A 79 -2.68 9.22 12.70
N ILE A 80 -2.92 8.27 11.80
CA ILE A 80 -2.14 7.03 11.68
C ILE A 80 -1.30 6.92 10.42
N MET A 81 -1.57 7.74 9.40
CA MET A 81 -0.87 7.69 8.12
C MET A 81 0.61 8.05 8.26
N THR A 82 1.42 7.54 7.33
CA THR A 82 2.75 8.09 7.08
C THR A 82 2.61 9.38 6.30
N LYS A 83 3.08 10.50 6.85
CA LYS A 83 3.05 11.82 6.23
C LYS A 83 4.15 11.96 5.19
N ALA A 84 3.93 12.82 4.18
CA ALA A 84 4.89 13.08 3.11
C ALA A 84 5.50 11.79 2.55
N PRO A 85 4.68 10.90 1.98
CA PRO A 85 5.15 9.61 1.52
C PRO A 85 6.15 9.74 0.39
N VAL A 86 7.06 8.78 0.30
CA VAL A 86 7.95 8.66 -0.86
C VAL A 86 7.09 8.34 -2.08
N THR A 87 7.25 9.10 -3.15
CA THR A 87 6.50 8.95 -4.40
C THR A 87 7.43 8.74 -5.58
N ILE A 88 6.87 8.33 -6.71
CA ILE A 88 7.58 8.22 -7.96
C ILE A 88 6.70 8.69 -9.11
N GLN A 89 7.30 9.29 -10.14
CA GLN A 89 6.58 9.69 -11.34
C GLN A 89 6.29 8.48 -12.24
N GLU A 90 5.16 8.48 -12.93
CA GLU A 90 4.71 7.38 -13.78
C GLU A 90 5.68 7.03 -14.92
N ASP A 91 6.45 8.00 -15.40
CA ASP A 91 7.47 7.81 -16.42
C ASP A 91 8.82 7.32 -15.87
N GLY A 92 8.95 7.18 -14.55
CA GLY A 92 10.13 6.62 -13.91
C GLY A 92 10.35 5.15 -14.25
N SER A 93 11.53 4.63 -13.91
CA SER A 93 11.88 3.23 -14.14
C SER A 93 11.46 2.34 -12.97
N ILE A 94 11.18 1.08 -13.27
CA ILE A 94 10.90 0.05 -12.24
C ILE A 94 12.11 -0.13 -11.31
N GLU A 95 13.31 -0.06 -11.86
CA GLU A 95 14.57 -0.16 -11.08
C GLU A 95 14.68 0.96 -10.05
N ARG A 96 14.26 2.19 -10.42
CA ARG A 96 14.23 3.30 -9.47
C ARG A 96 13.20 3.08 -8.37
N ALA A 97 12.02 2.55 -8.70
CA ALA A 97 11.02 2.20 -7.71
C ALA A 97 11.54 1.15 -6.72
N ALA A 98 12.18 0.08 -7.24
CA ALA A 98 12.77 -0.96 -6.41
C ALA A 98 13.85 -0.39 -5.45
N LEU A 99 14.70 0.50 -5.95
CA LEU A 99 15.72 1.14 -5.14
C LEU A 99 15.10 1.98 -4.01
N LEU A 100 14.10 2.80 -4.31
CA LEU A 100 13.39 3.60 -3.31
C LEU A 100 12.72 2.73 -2.23
N MET A 101 12.10 1.61 -2.62
CA MET A 101 11.51 0.67 -1.68
C MET A 101 12.54 0.06 -0.74
N LEU A 102 13.72 -0.28 -1.25
CA LEU A 102 14.83 -0.82 -0.45
C LEU A 102 15.43 0.23 0.49
N GLU A 103 15.73 1.41 -0.02
CA GLU A 103 16.35 2.50 0.74
C GLU A 103 15.45 2.97 1.89
N HIS A 104 14.15 3.09 1.64
CA HIS A 104 13.18 3.56 2.62
C HIS A 104 12.49 2.44 3.41
N LYS A 105 12.79 1.16 3.10
CA LYS A 105 12.18 -0.02 3.74
C LYS A 105 10.66 0.00 3.69
N ILE A 106 10.11 0.30 2.52
CA ILE A 106 8.68 0.40 2.26
C ILE A 106 8.26 -0.58 1.17
N GLY A 107 7.04 -1.09 1.26
CA GLY A 107 6.52 -2.11 0.34
C GLY A 107 5.77 -1.57 -0.88
N GLY A 108 5.63 -0.27 -1.02
CA GLY A 108 4.95 0.33 -2.16
C GLY A 108 5.04 1.84 -2.16
N LEU A 109 4.81 2.42 -3.34
CA LEU A 109 4.92 3.85 -3.60
C LEU A 109 3.66 4.34 -4.32
N PRO A 110 3.10 5.49 -3.92
CA PRO A 110 2.19 6.22 -4.78
C PRO A 110 2.90 6.66 -6.06
N VAL A 111 2.23 6.47 -7.18
CA VAL A 111 2.72 6.90 -8.48
C VAL A 111 1.99 8.17 -8.89
N MET A 112 2.77 9.17 -9.28
CA MET A 112 2.30 10.50 -9.60
C MET A 112 2.39 10.80 -11.09
N SER A 113 1.40 11.52 -11.59
CA SER A 113 1.49 12.26 -12.85
C SER A 113 1.42 13.75 -12.50
N GLY A 114 2.57 14.42 -12.49
CA GLY A 114 2.67 15.75 -11.91
C GLY A 114 2.30 15.74 -10.42
N ALA A 115 1.23 16.45 -10.05
CA ALA A 115 0.71 16.54 -8.68
C ALA A 115 -0.41 15.53 -8.38
N ASN A 116 -0.85 14.72 -9.36
CA ASN A 116 -1.96 13.80 -9.22
C ASN A 116 -1.49 12.37 -8.97
N VAL A 117 -2.15 11.67 -8.05
CA VAL A 117 -1.95 10.23 -7.86
C VAL A 117 -2.65 9.47 -8.97
N VAL A 118 -1.88 8.71 -9.75
CA VAL A 118 -2.39 7.93 -10.90
C VAL A 118 -2.25 6.43 -10.71
N GLY A 119 -1.48 5.99 -9.73
CA GLY A 119 -1.25 4.58 -9.49
C GLY A 119 -0.59 4.28 -8.16
N ILE A 120 -0.38 2.99 -7.95
CA ILE A 120 0.47 2.43 -6.89
C ILE A 120 1.37 1.38 -7.53
N ILE A 121 2.63 1.38 -7.17
CA ILE A 121 3.60 0.34 -7.50
C ILE A 121 4.09 -0.31 -6.21
N SER A 122 4.09 -1.63 -6.16
CA SER A 122 4.46 -2.39 -4.97
C SER A 122 5.64 -3.33 -5.21
N VAL A 123 6.24 -3.83 -4.12
CA VAL A 123 7.27 -4.88 -4.18
C VAL A 123 6.75 -6.11 -4.94
N THR A 124 5.49 -6.48 -4.76
CA THR A 124 4.87 -7.59 -5.48
C THR A 124 4.90 -7.39 -6.99
N ASP A 125 4.63 -6.17 -7.47
CA ASP A 125 4.70 -5.86 -8.91
C ASP A 125 6.13 -6.01 -9.44
N VAL A 126 7.12 -5.57 -8.68
CA VAL A 126 8.53 -5.71 -9.03
C VAL A 126 8.95 -7.18 -9.07
N LEU A 127 8.53 -7.98 -8.09
CA LEU A 127 8.84 -9.43 -8.06
C LEU A 127 8.19 -10.18 -9.22
N TRP A 128 6.94 -9.87 -9.57
CA TRP A 128 6.29 -10.45 -10.74
C TRP A 128 7.06 -10.15 -12.03
N LEU A 129 7.49 -8.90 -12.19
CA LEU A 129 8.31 -8.52 -13.35
C LEU A 129 9.64 -9.28 -13.39
N PHE A 130 10.28 -9.45 -12.25
CA PHE A 130 11.51 -10.23 -12.14
C PHE A 130 11.28 -11.68 -12.60
N LEU A 131 10.21 -12.32 -12.13
CA LEU A 131 9.88 -13.69 -12.52
C LEU A 131 9.55 -13.81 -14.03
N GLU A 132 8.84 -12.84 -14.59
CA GLU A 132 8.54 -12.82 -16.02
C GLU A 132 9.82 -12.71 -16.88
N ARG A 133 10.76 -11.89 -16.44
CA ARG A 133 12.08 -11.76 -17.11
C ARG A 133 12.89 -13.07 -17.00
N ALA A 134 12.94 -13.66 -15.82
CA ALA A 134 13.65 -14.92 -15.60
C ALA A 134 13.10 -16.05 -16.50
N LYS A 135 11.78 -16.17 -16.61
CA LYS A 135 11.13 -17.13 -17.52
C LYS A 135 11.50 -16.87 -18.99
N ARG A 136 11.55 -15.62 -19.42
CA ARG A 136 11.91 -15.24 -20.78
C ARG A 136 13.36 -15.59 -21.10
N ASP A 137 14.26 -15.46 -20.13
CA ASP A 137 15.68 -15.75 -20.27
C ASP A 137 16.02 -17.23 -20.10
N GLY A 138 14.98 -18.11 -20.02
CA GLY A 138 15.14 -19.56 -19.94
C GLY A 138 15.57 -20.08 -18.57
N ILE A 139 15.52 -19.24 -17.55
CA ILE A 139 15.66 -19.64 -16.16
C ILE A 139 14.28 -20.17 -15.70
N SER A 140 13.91 -21.35 -16.21
CA SER A 140 12.85 -22.13 -15.61
C SER A 140 13.43 -22.70 -14.32
N GLY A 141 13.07 -22.11 -13.19
CA GLY A 141 13.20 -22.85 -11.95
C GLY A 141 12.44 -24.15 -12.14
N GLU A 142 13.10 -25.27 -12.01
CA GLU A 142 12.41 -26.54 -11.86
C GLU A 142 11.41 -26.32 -10.74
N GLU A 143 10.14 -26.51 -11.04
CA GLU A 143 9.07 -26.40 -10.06
C GLU A 143 9.25 -27.56 -9.07
N GLU A 144 10.11 -27.36 -8.07
CA GLU A 144 9.87 -28.06 -6.82
C GLU A 144 8.55 -27.51 -6.28
N PRO A 145 7.55 -28.36 -6.06
CA PRO A 145 6.31 -27.91 -5.46
C PRO A 145 6.67 -27.25 -4.13
N LEU A 146 6.28 -25.97 -3.96
CA LEU A 146 6.40 -25.29 -2.70
C LEU A 146 5.62 -26.06 -1.65
N ILE A 147 6.31 -26.92 -0.93
CA ILE A 147 5.77 -27.63 0.23
C ILE A 147 5.42 -26.53 1.23
N GLY A 148 4.13 -26.21 1.37
CA GLY A 148 3.64 -25.35 2.41
C GLY A 148 2.98 -24.04 2.00
N ALA A 149 2.46 -23.91 0.79
CA ALA A 149 1.50 -22.85 0.49
C ALA A 149 0.19 -23.16 1.25
N ARG A 150 0.08 -22.64 2.44
CA ARG A 150 -1.18 -22.58 3.18
C ARG A 150 -1.85 -21.24 2.93
#